data_f43f584db8568f69eba52234174c457d
#
_entry.id   f43f584db8568f69eba52234174c457d
#
_cell.length_a   1.000
_cell.length_b   1.000
_cell.length_c   1.000
_cell.angle_alpha   90.00
_cell.angle_beta   90.00
_cell.angle_gamma   90.00
#
_symmetry.space_group_name_H-M   'P 1'
#
loop_
_entity.id
_entity.type
_entity.pdbx_description
1 polymer ?
#
loop_
_entity_poly.entity_id
_entity_poly.type
_entity_poly.pdbx_seq_one_letter_code
_entity_poly.pdbx_strand_id
1 'polypeptide(L)'
;MRGFALILLSLWLAAAPAMLRAHPDDAAIAASDPALRYPLARRQDIVEDHFGVPVADPYRWLENDLRADPAVRDWVARENALTRRYLDALPGREALKARLQALFAHGRYTVPRKAGDRYFYGYNRGLENQTPLYVREGLTGRQRLLLNPNSWAQDGASALAEWTPSPDGRMLAYGVQDAGSDWRTLRLIDVDSGRTLGDAVQWVKFSQTAWDGRSEGFFYSRFAAPGPGEAFRSTNLGQSLYYHRIGTSQ
;
A
#
# COMPACT_ATOMS: atom_id res chain seq x y z
N MET A 1 -60.40 41.62 -20.19
CA MET A 1 -59.06 41.71 -19.63
C MET A 1 -58.38 40.33 -19.84
N ARG A 2 -57.32 40.34 -20.63
CA ARG A 2 -56.72 39.11 -21.20
C ARG A 2 -55.63 38.62 -20.23
N GLY A 3 -55.75 37.36 -19.72
CA GLY A 3 -54.74 36.71 -18.90
C GLY A 3 -53.70 36.00 -19.77
N PHE A 4 -52.46 36.37 -19.62
CA PHE A 4 -51.30 35.68 -20.22
C PHE A 4 -50.91 34.46 -19.36
N ALA A 5 -50.94 33.25 -19.90
CA ALA A 5 -50.38 32.07 -19.31
C ALA A 5 -48.94 31.91 -19.78
N LEU A 6 -48.00 32.02 -18.85
CA LEU A 6 -46.57 31.67 -19.09
C LEU A 6 -46.40 30.16 -19.01
N ILE A 7 -46.03 29.53 -20.12
CA ILE A 7 -45.60 28.13 -20.17
C ILE A 7 -44.08 28.12 -19.94
N LEU A 8 -43.67 27.64 -18.76
CA LEU A 8 -42.26 27.35 -18.48
C LEU A 8 -41.91 26.00 -19.09
N LEU A 9 -41.14 26.01 -20.17
CA LEU A 9 -40.55 24.84 -20.79
C LEU A 9 -39.25 24.50 -20.02
N SER A 10 -39.29 23.53 -19.13
CA SER A 10 -38.10 23.02 -18.47
C SER A 10 -37.33 22.07 -19.42
N LEU A 11 -36.21 22.57 -19.96
CA LEU A 11 -35.23 21.75 -20.68
C LEU A 11 -34.50 20.84 -19.66
N TRP A 12 -34.81 19.57 -19.66
CA TRP A 12 -33.97 18.52 -19.02
C TRP A 12 -32.80 18.22 -19.95
N LEU A 13 -31.60 18.77 -19.65
CA LEU A 13 -30.36 18.29 -20.23
C LEU A 13 -30.04 16.92 -19.57
N ALA A 14 -30.32 15.84 -20.27
CA ALA A 14 -29.79 14.52 -19.89
C ALA A 14 -28.27 14.51 -20.17
N ALA A 15 -27.49 14.68 -19.13
CA ALA A 15 -26.05 14.42 -19.19
C ALA A 15 -25.86 12.90 -19.36
N ALA A 16 -25.61 12.47 -20.59
CA ALA A 16 -25.14 11.10 -20.84
C ALA A 16 -23.78 10.93 -20.15
N PRO A 17 -23.54 9.78 -19.44
CA PRO A 17 -22.22 9.49 -18.90
C PRO A 17 -21.24 9.45 -20.07
N ALA A 18 -20.20 10.28 -19.99
CA ALA A 18 -19.06 10.20 -20.91
C ALA A 18 -18.42 8.84 -20.71
N MET A 19 -18.77 7.89 -21.57
CA MET A 19 -17.97 6.66 -21.68
C MET A 19 -16.57 7.10 -22.09
N LEU A 20 -15.62 6.83 -21.21
CA LEU A 20 -14.20 6.97 -21.51
C LEU A 20 -13.94 6.03 -22.71
N ARG A 21 -13.99 6.57 -23.92
CA ARG A 21 -13.57 5.86 -25.11
C ARG A 21 -12.07 5.70 -25.01
N ALA A 22 -11.60 4.45 -24.91
CA ALA A 22 -10.19 4.15 -25.14
C ALA A 22 -9.77 4.85 -26.45
N HIS A 23 -8.64 5.54 -26.40
CA HIS A 23 -8.13 6.24 -27.58
C HIS A 23 -7.96 5.20 -28.71
N PRO A 24 -8.44 5.44 -29.92
CA PRO A 24 -8.31 4.47 -31.01
C PRO A 24 -6.85 4.05 -31.28
N ASP A 25 -5.89 4.90 -30.91
CA ASP A 25 -4.47 4.62 -31.02
C ASP A 25 -3.98 3.57 -30.02
N ASP A 26 -4.59 3.45 -28.81
CA ASP A 26 -4.19 2.42 -27.83
C ASP A 26 -4.55 1.00 -28.30
N ALA A 27 -5.68 0.84 -28.97
CA ALA A 27 -6.08 -0.43 -29.57
C ALA A 27 -5.25 -0.77 -30.81
N ALA A 28 -4.84 0.23 -31.59
CA ALA A 28 -4.03 0.06 -32.78
C ALA A 28 -2.57 -0.30 -32.46
N ILE A 29 -2.00 0.25 -31.36
CA ILE A 29 -0.65 -0.07 -30.90
C ILE A 29 -0.59 -1.53 -30.40
N ALA A 30 -1.61 -2.00 -29.68
CA ALA A 30 -1.68 -3.38 -29.20
C ALA A 30 -1.91 -4.40 -30.33
N ALA A 31 -2.56 -4.00 -31.44
CA ALA A 31 -2.86 -4.89 -32.57
C ALA A 31 -1.75 -4.97 -33.62
N SER A 32 -0.75 -4.08 -33.61
CA SER A 32 0.24 -3.93 -34.70
C SER A 32 1.61 -4.54 -34.40
N ASP A 33 1.90 -4.92 -33.15
CA ASP A 33 3.19 -5.54 -32.80
C ASP A 33 3.05 -7.06 -32.59
N PRO A 34 3.45 -7.91 -33.58
CA PRO A 34 3.42 -9.36 -33.42
C PRO A 34 4.30 -9.88 -32.28
N ALA A 35 5.16 -9.04 -31.70
CA ALA A 35 5.99 -9.36 -30.55
C ALA A 35 5.21 -9.34 -29.22
N LEU A 36 4.04 -8.68 -29.13
CA LEU A 36 3.23 -8.57 -27.91
C LEU A 36 2.14 -9.66 -27.85
N ARG A 37 2.56 -10.92 -27.86
CA ARG A 37 1.63 -12.02 -27.55
C ARG A 37 1.56 -12.23 -26.05
N TYR A 38 0.44 -11.81 -25.46
CA TYR A 38 0.18 -12.00 -24.05
C TYR A 38 -0.02 -13.49 -23.69
N PRO A 39 0.51 -13.96 -22.57
CA PRO A 39 0.23 -15.30 -22.06
C PRO A 39 -1.26 -15.50 -21.84
N LEU A 40 -1.78 -16.63 -22.30
CA LEU A 40 -3.19 -16.95 -22.11
C LEU A 40 -3.47 -17.24 -20.63
N ALA A 41 -4.47 -16.58 -20.08
CA ALA A 41 -5.04 -16.93 -18.77
C ALA A 41 -6.03 -18.09 -18.93
N ARG A 42 -5.91 -19.11 -18.06
CA ARG A 42 -6.85 -20.22 -18.01
C ARG A 42 -8.24 -19.73 -17.65
N ARG A 43 -9.25 -20.11 -18.40
CA ARG A 43 -10.66 -19.85 -18.06
C ARG A 43 -11.23 -21.01 -17.25
N GLN A 44 -12.15 -20.67 -16.34
CA GLN A 44 -12.93 -21.60 -15.51
C GLN A 44 -14.42 -21.30 -15.69
N ASP A 45 -15.26 -22.32 -15.51
CA ASP A 45 -16.73 -22.18 -15.58
C ASP A 45 -17.27 -21.86 -14.17
N ILE A 46 -16.84 -20.73 -13.61
CA ILE A 46 -17.32 -20.25 -12.31
C ILE A 46 -18.39 -19.20 -12.55
N VAL A 47 -19.52 -19.35 -11.88
CA VAL A 47 -20.62 -18.39 -11.90
C VAL A 47 -21.02 -18.12 -10.45
N GLU A 48 -21.11 -16.86 -10.09
CA GLU A 48 -21.58 -16.41 -8.78
C GLU A 48 -22.97 -15.81 -8.86
N ASP A 49 -23.75 -15.98 -7.81
CA ASP A 49 -25.02 -15.28 -7.66
C ASP A 49 -24.80 -13.93 -6.96
N HIS A 50 -25.11 -12.85 -7.65
CA HIS A 50 -25.09 -11.50 -7.12
C HIS A 50 -26.53 -10.98 -7.01
N PHE A 51 -27.17 -11.21 -5.86
CA PHE A 51 -28.54 -10.78 -5.58
C PHE A 51 -29.57 -11.34 -6.58
N GLY A 52 -29.43 -12.59 -6.93
CA GLY A 52 -30.31 -13.29 -7.90
C GLY A 52 -29.88 -13.12 -9.37
N VAL A 53 -28.75 -12.48 -9.63
CA VAL A 53 -28.19 -12.34 -10.97
C VAL A 53 -26.93 -13.21 -11.10
N PRO A 54 -26.90 -14.20 -12.01
CA PRO A 54 -25.72 -15.01 -12.26
C PRO A 54 -24.65 -14.20 -12.96
N VAL A 55 -23.45 -14.09 -12.36
CA VAL A 55 -22.29 -13.39 -12.91
C VAL A 55 -21.17 -14.38 -13.13
N ALA A 56 -20.69 -14.49 -14.37
CA ALA A 56 -19.57 -15.35 -14.70
C ALA A 56 -18.24 -14.72 -14.25
N ASP A 57 -17.43 -15.52 -13.54
CA ASP A 57 -16.08 -15.15 -13.14
C ASP A 57 -15.04 -16.19 -13.60
N PRO A 58 -14.67 -16.17 -14.88
CA PRO A 58 -13.78 -17.17 -15.45
C PRO A 58 -12.34 -17.09 -14.96
N TYR A 59 -11.99 -16.05 -14.24
CA TYR A 59 -10.61 -15.79 -13.80
C TYR A 59 -10.46 -15.74 -12.27
N ARG A 60 -11.41 -16.29 -11.53
CA ARG A 60 -11.41 -16.35 -10.06
C ARG A 60 -10.09 -16.89 -9.47
N TRP A 61 -9.44 -17.82 -10.16
CA TRP A 61 -8.17 -18.38 -9.72
C TRP A 61 -7.04 -17.36 -9.62
N LEU A 62 -7.10 -16.21 -10.34
CA LEU A 62 -6.12 -15.12 -10.23
C LEU A 62 -6.18 -14.36 -8.90
N GLU A 63 -7.26 -14.53 -8.13
CA GLU A 63 -7.38 -13.97 -6.77
C GLU A 63 -6.58 -14.75 -5.73
N ASN A 64 -6.08 -15.94 -6.08
CA ASN A 64 -5.27 -16.73 -5.18
C ASN A 64 -3.94 -16.04 -4.86
N ASP A 65 -3.46 -16.22 -3.62
CA ASP A 65 -2.16 -15.67 -3.21
C ASP A 65 -1.05 -16.27 -4.08
N LEU A 66 -0.35 -15.42 -4.79
CA LEU A 66 0.82 -15.73 -5.62
C LEU A 66 1.90 -16.54 -4.85
N ARG A 67 2.02 -16.37 -3.53
CA ARG A 67 2.97 -17.10 -2.69
C ARG A 67 2.55 -18.54 -2.45
N ALA A 68 1.24 -18.80 -2.47
CA ALA A 68 0.64 -20.10 -2.17
C ALA A 68 0.25 -20.87 -3.44
N ASP A 69 -0.17 -20.20 -4.52
CA ASP A 69 -0.66 -20.84 -5.73
C ASP A 69 0.40 -20.83 -6.86
N PRO A 70 0.94 -22.01 -7.24
CA PRO A 70 1.90 -22.13 -8.34
C PRO A 70 1.35 -21.67 -9.69
N ALA A 71 0.04 -21.87 -9.97
CA ALA A 71 -0.55 -21.49 -11.25
C ALA A 71 -0.59 -19.98 -11.43
N VAL A 72 -0.90 -19.24 -10.36
CA VAL A 72 -0.84 -17.76 -10.35
C VAL A 72 0.60 -17.31 -10.52
N ARG A 73 1.52 -17.93 -9.79
CA ARG A 73 2.97 -17.61 -9.86
C ARG A 73 3.52 -17.79 -11.28
N ASP A 74 3.20 -18.89 -11.92
CA ASP A 74 3.65 -19.18 -13.28
C ASP A 74 3.07 -18.22 -14.31
N TRP A 75 1.79 -17.85 -14.15
CA TRP A 75 1.16 -16.87 -15.02
C TRP A 75 1.80 -15.50 -14.87
N VAL A 76 1.97 -15.01 -13.65
CA VAL A 76 2.65 -13.74 -13.32
C VAL A 76 4.09 -13.74 -13.86
N ALA A 77 4.82 -14.85 -13.73
CA ALA A 77 6.19 -14.95 -14.26
C ALA A 77 6.24 -14.80 -15.80
N ARG A 78 5.28 -15.38 -16.53
CA ARG A 78 5.17 -15.25 -17.98
C ARG A 78 4.80 -13.83 -18.41
N GLU A 79 3.85 -13.19 -17.73
CA GLU A 79 3.48 -11.78 -17.96
C GLU A 79 4.68 -10.84 -17.71
N ASN A 80 5.37 -11.03 -16.60
CA ASN A 80 6.58 -10.27 -16.29
C ASN A 80 7.70 -10.48 -17.32
N ALA A 81 7.86 -11.70 -17.84
CA ALA A 81 8.87 -11.98 -18.88
C ALA A 81 8.56 -11.24 -20.19
N LEU A 82 7.28 -11.18 -20.59
CA LEU A 82 6.84 -10.40 -21.75
C LEU A 82 7.10 -8.91 -21.53
N THR A 83 6.66 -8.39 -20.40
CA THR A 83 6.83 -6.98 -20.01
C THR A 83 8.30 -6.57 -20.01
N ARG A 84 9.18 -7.36 -19.38
CA ARG A 84 10.62 -7.08 -19.36
C ARG A 84 11.22 -7.06 -20.74
N ARG A 85 10.92 -8.06 -21.58
CA ARG A 85 11.42 -8.13 -22.94
C ARG A 85 11.04 -6.88 -23.75
N TYR A 86 9.79 -6.43 -23.63
CA TYR A 86 9.33 -5.21 -24.29
C TYR A 86 10.04 -3.97 -23.75
N LEU A 87 10.05 -3.77 -22.43
CA LEU A 87 10.64 -2.59 -21.81
C LEU A 87 12.16 -2.52 -22.03
N ASP A 88 12.86 -3.65 -21.98
CA ASP A 88 14.32 -3.69 -22.17
C ASP A 88 14.73 -3.39 -23.62
N ALA A 89 13.83 -3.59 -24.58
CA ALA A 89 14.06 -3.26 -25.97
C ALA A 89 13.79 -1.78 -26.33
N LEU A 90 13.20 -1.00 -25.40
CA LEU A 90 12.85 0.40 -25.67
C LEU A 90 14.09 1.27 -25.84
N PRO A 91 14.19 2.05 -26.95
CA PRO A 91 15.27 2.99 -27.15
C PRO A 91 15.34 4.04 -26.03
N GLY A 92 16.53 4.35 -25.54
CA GLY A 92 16.75 5.37 -24.53
C GLY A 92 16.43 4.97 -23.08
N ARG A 93 15.89 3.75 -22.84
CA ARG A 93 15.53 3.26 -21.48
C ARG A 93 16.73 3.34 -20.53
N GLU A 94 17.90 2.85 -20.91
CA GLU A 94 19.08 2.85 -20.06
C GLU A 94 19.62 4.27 -19.80
N ALA A 95 19.57 5.16 -20.79
CA ALA A 95 19.94 6.55 -20.60
C ALA A 95 19.01 7.27 -19.62
N LEU A 96 17.67 7.02 -19.73
CA LEU A 96 16.68 7.56 -18.81
C LEU A 96 16.87 7.00 -17.40
N LYS A 97 17.11 5.70 -17.26
CA LYS A 97 17.37 5.03 -15.98
C LYS A 97 18.62 5.62 -15.31
N ALA A 98 19.71 5.76 -16.04
CA ALA A 98 20.93 6.36 -15.52
C ALA A 98 20.71 7.82 -15.06
N ARG A 99 19.94 8.59 -15.84
CA ARG A 99 19.59 9.98 -15.47
C ARG A 99 18.72 10.03 -14.20
N LEU A 100 17.72 9.17 -14.07
CA LEU A 100 16.89 9.08 -12.88
C LEU A 100 17.72 8.67 -11.66
N GLN A 101 18.57 7.65 -11.79
CA GLN A 101 19.47 7.25 -10.71
C GLN A 101 20.36 8.40 -10.24
N ALA A 102 20.96 9.15 -11.16
CA ALA A 102 21.77 10.32 -10.82
C ALA A 102 20.96 11.41 -10.10
N LEU A 103 19.72 11.65 -10.54
CA LEU A 103 18.83 12.62 -9.91
C LEU A 103 18.38 12.22 -8.50
N PHE A 104 18.18 10.92 -8.26
CA PHE A 104 17.75 10.40 -6.96
C PHE A 104 18.92 10.04 -6.02
N ALA A 105 20.16 10.00 -6.50
CA ALA A 105 21.34 9.63 -5.72
C ALA A 105 21.80 10.76 -4.77
N HIS A 106 20.86 11.33 -3.99
CA HIS A 106 21.15 12.33 -2.96
C HIS A 106 20.40 12.04 -1.67
N GLY A 107 20.98 12.47 -0.56
CA GLY A 107 20.37 12.28 0.76
C GLY A 107 19.06 13.05 0.90
N ARG A 108 18.01 12.36 1.35
CA ARG A 108 16.66 12.93 1.56
C ARG A 108 16.20 12.70 2.99
N TYR A 109 15.71 13.75 3.61
CA TYR A 109 15.12 13.71 4.94
C TYR A 109 13.60 13.89 4.86
N THR A 110 12.87 13.18 5.72
CA THR A 110 11.46 13.51 5.98
C THR A 110 11.38 14.65 6.99
N VAL A 111 10.19 15.27 7.10
CA VAL A 111 9.95 16.26 8.15
C VAL A 111 10.11 15.60 9.52
N PRO A 112 10.96 16.13 10.41
CA PRO A 112 11.14 15.56 11.74
C PRO A 112 9.89 15.71 12.62
N ARG A 113 9.58 14.68 13.40
CA ARG A 113 8.55 14.72 14.44
C ARG A 113 9.23 14.81 15.80
N LYS A 114 8.85 15.80 16.60
CA LYS A 114 9.33 15.94 17.98
C LYS A 114 8.43 15.20 18.95
N ALA A 115 9.00 14.43 19.88
CA ALA A 115 8.33 13.83 21.02
C ALA A 115 9.29 13.82 22.21
N GLY A 116 8.86 14.35 23.35
CA GLY A 116 9.78 14.66 24.45
C GLY A 116 10.92 15.55 23.95
N ASP A 117 12.14 15.18 24.27
CA ASP A 117 13.36 15.87 23.83
C ASP A 117 13.98 15.25 22.56
N ARG A 118 13.24 14.39 21.87
CA ARG A 118 13.73 13.63 20.71
C ARG A 118 13.09 14.09 19.42
N TYR A 119 13.86 13.93 18.33
CA TYR A 119 13.41 14.15 16.96
C TYR A 119 13.53 12.84 16.17
N PHE A 120 12.43 12.42 15.61
CA PHE A 120 12.30 11.21 14.77
C PHE A 120 12.13 11.62 13.31
N TYR A 121 12.89 11.02 12.41
CA TYR A 121 12.84 11.35 10.98
C TYR A 121 13.35 10.21 10.12
N GLY A 122 12.82 10.11 8.92
CA GLY A 122 13.37 9.25 7.89
C GLY A 122 14.59 9.91 7.25
N TYR A 123 15.62 9.13 6.96
CA TYR A 123 16.74 9.56 6.15
C TYR A 123 17.12 8.44 5.17
N ASN A 124 17.00 8.75 3.87
CA ASN A 124 17.43 7.87 2.78
C ASN A 124 18.69 8.46 2.16
N ARG A 125 19.74 7.65 2.03
CA ARG A 125 21.04 8.11 1.48
C ARG A 125 20.99 8.38 -0.02
N GLY A 126 19.91 8.02 -0.67
CA GLY A 126 19.66 8.26 -2.09
C GLY A 126 18.96 7.09 -2.77
N LEU A 127 19.62 5.96 -2.90
CA LEU A 127 19.14 4.80 -3.66
C LEU A 127 18.74 3.60 -2.78
N GLU A 128 18.51 3.80 -1.50
CA GLU A 128 17.96 2.75 -0.63
C GLU A 128 16.49 2.50 -0.99
N ASN A 129 16.08 1.23 -1.08
CA ASN A 129 14.70 0.84 -1.44
C ASN A 129 13.68 1.38 -0.45
N GLN A 130 13.99 1.31 0.84
CA GLN A 130 13.17 1.81 1.93
C GLN A 130 13.90 2.94 2.66
N THR A 131 13.15 3.85 3.27
CA THR A 131 13.75 4.94 4.05
C THR A 131 13.91 4.51 5.51
N PRO A 132 15.16 4.33 6.01
CA PRO A 132 15.38 4.06 7.42
C PRO A 132 14.90 5.19 8.33
N LEU A 133 14.46 4.82 9.54
CA LEU A 133 14.02 5.76 10.57
C LEU A 133 15.15 5.99 11.58
N TYR A 134 15.41 7.24 11.83
CA TYR A 134 16.43 7.71 12.79
C TYR A 134 15.80 8.47 13.94
N VAL A 135 16.53 8.53 15.04
CA VAL A 135 16.22 9.36 16.20
C VAL A 135 17.46 10.15 16.62
N ARG A 136 17.25 11.36 17.14
CA ARG A 136 18.29 12.15 17.80
C ARG A 136 17.72 12.86 19.02
N GLU A 137 18.56 13.09 20.02
CA GLU A 137 18.23 13.89 21.20
C GLU A 137 18.52 15.37 20.93
N GLY A 138 17.55 16.22 21.15
CA GLY A 138 17.64 17.64 20.86
C GLY A 138 18.00 17.93 19.39
N LEU A 139 18.34 19.15 19.09
CA LEU A 139 18.69 19.58 17.71
C LEU A 139 20.13 19.20 17.30
N THR A 140 21.03 19.05 18.26
CA THR A 140 22.47 18.86 18.02
C THR A 140 22.97 17.47 18.39
N GLY A 141 22.13 16.63 19.01
CA GLY A 141 22.49 15.29 19.41
C GLY A 141 22.88 14.40 18.23
N ARG A 142 23.68 13.37 18.50
CA ARG A 142 24.08 12.39 17.48
C ARG A 142 22.87 11.64 16.96
N GLN A 143 22.73 11.53 15.63
CA GLN A 143 21.69 10.68 15.04
C GLN A 143 22.00 9.20 15.30
N ARG A 144 20.95 8.43 15.59
CA ARG A 144 20.98 6.99 15.79
C ARG A 144 19.94 6.33 14.90
N LEU A 145 20.34 5.26 14.20
CA LEU A 145 19.41 4.43 13.47
C LEU A 145 18.47 3.72 14.45
N LEU A 146 17.16 3.84 14.22
CA LEU A 146 16.15 3.21 15.06
C LEU A 146 15.52 2.01 14.35
N LEU A 147 15.07 2.18 13.11
CA LEU A 147 14.49 1.11 12.29
C LEU A 147 15.12 1.13 10.89
N ASN A 148 15.50 -0.05 10.39
CA ASN A 148 15.95 -0.22 9.01
C ASN A 148 15.08 -1.24 8.26
N PRO A 149 14.04 -0.80 7.54
CA PRO A 149 13.16 -1.68 6.79
C PRO A 149 13.88 -2.49 5.70
N ASN A 150 15.04 -2.00 5.20
CA ASN A 150 15.82 -2.71 4.19
C ASN A 150 16.41 -4.04 4.68
N SER A 151 16.42 -4.28 6.00
CA SER A 151 16.90 -5.52 6.61
C SER A 151 15.78 -6.52 6.99
N TRP A 152 14.50 -6.16 6.80
CA TRP A 152 13.39 -6.99 7.26
C TRP A 152 13.07 -8.16 6.34
N ALA A 153 13.25 -7.98 5.04
CA ALA A 153 13.06 -9.02 4.04
C ALA A 153 14.15 -8.97 2.98
N GLN A 154 14.61 -10.12 2.51
CA GLN A 154 15.67 -10.21 1.49
C GLN A 154 15.24 -9.68 0.13
N ASP A 155 13.96 -9.82 -0.19
CA ASP A 155 13.36 -9.32 -1.45
C ASP A 155 12.97 -7.83 -1.38
N GLY A 156 13.15 -7.19 -0.21
CA GLY A 156 12.77 -5.79 0.01
C GLY A 156 11.26 -5.54 0.03
N ALA A 157 10.45 -6.60 0.14
CA ALA A 157 9.00 -6.49 0.07
C ALA A 157 8.35 -5.98 1.38
N SER A 158 9.06 -6.04 2.51
CA SER A 158 8.58 -5.48 3.78
C SER A 158 8.89 -3.98 3.87
N ALA A 159 7.89 -3.19 4.21
CA ALA A 159 7.98 -1.74 4.30
C ALA A 159 7.55 -1.21 5.67
N LEU A 160 8.15 -0.09 6.08
CA LEU A 160 7.67 0.72 7.20
C LEU A 160 6.49 1.56 6.70
N ALA A 161 5.28 1.26 7.20
CA ALA A 161 4.06 1.97 6.79
C ALA A 161 3.92 3.30 7.54
N GLU A 162 3.34 3.26 8.74
CA GLU A 162 3.26 4.42 9.62
C GLU A 162 4.16 4.25 10.84
N TRP A 163 4.46 5.36 11.48
CA TRP A 163 5.14 5.35 12.78
C TRP A 163 4.75 6.58 13.58
N THR A 164 4.61 6.38 14.88
CA THR A 164 4.21 7.45 15.81
C THR A 164 4.95 7.26 17.14
N PRO A 165 5.79 8.23 17.54
CA PRO A 165 6.42 8.19 18.86
C PRO A 165 5.40 8.46 19.97
N SER A 166 5.62 7.87 21.15
CA SER A 166 4.89 8.22 22.35
C SER A 166 5.16 9.69 22.74
N PRO A 167 4.24 10.34 23.49
CA PRO A 167 4.41 11.74 23.89
C PRO A 167 5.74 12.03 24.59
N ASP A 168 6.23 11.11 25.41
CA ASP A 168 7.51 11.20 26.11
C ASP A 168 8.74 10.84 25.25
N GLY A 169 8.52 10.33 24.04
CA GLY A 169 9.57 9.92 23.10
C GLY A 169 10.32 8.64 23.48
N ARG A 170 9.87 7.87 24.48
CA ARG A 170 10.54 6.64 24.92
C ARG A 170 10.13 5.41 24.12
N MET A 171 8.94 5.42 23.56
CA MET A 171 8.39 4.34 22.75
C MET A 171 8.06 4.84 21.36
N LEU A 172 8.05 3.93 20.39
CA LEU A 172 7.57 4.21 19.05
C LEU A 172 6.67 3.06 18.61
N ALA A 173 5.42 3.37 18.25
CA ALA A 173 4.56 2.46 17.53
C ALA A 173 4.83 2.56 16.03
N TYR A 174 4.95 1.42 15.34
CA TYR A 174 5.21 1.39 13.92
C TYR A 174 4.49 0.23 13.23
N GLY A 175 4.06 0.46 11.99
CA GLY A 175 3.40 -0.53 11.16
C GLY A 175 4.38 -1.21 10.20
N VAL A 176 4.36 -2.55 10.18
CA VAL A 176 5.05 -3.35 9.17
C VAL A 176 4.03 -3.80 8.14
N GLN A 177 4.32 -3.54 6.88
CA GLN A 177 3.51 -3.91 5.73
C GLN A 177 4.32 -4.84 4.84
N ASP A 178 3.75 -6.01 4.48
CA ASP A 178 4.44 -7.01 3.70
C ASP A 178 3.89 -7.14 2.28
N ALA A 179 4.80 -7.31 1.31
CA ALA A 179 4.52 -7.68 -0.07
C ALA A 179 3.47 -6.81 -0.77
N GLY A 180 3.42 -5.50 -0.46
CA GLY A 180 2.45 -4.57 -1.05
C GLY A 180 1.01 -4.76 -0.57
N SER A 181 0.77 -5.63 0.42
CA SER A 181 -0.53 -5.77 1.08
C SER A 181 -0.88 -4.52 1.86
N ASP A 182 -2.16 -4.14 1.89
CA ASP A 182 -2.64 -3.08 2.79
C ASP A 182 -2.70 -3.51 4.25
N TRP A 183 -2.58 -4.81 4.53
CA TRP A 183 -2.52 -5.31 5.89
C TRP A 183 -1.23 -4.92 6.58
N ARG A 184 -1.37 -4.42 7.81
CA ARG A 184 -0.26 -3.98 8.65
C ARG A 184 -0.29 -4.71 9.98
N THR A 185 0.89 -5.02 10.48
CA THR A 185 1.09 -5.44 11.87
C THR A 185 1.72 -4.28 12.60
N LEU A 186 1.02 -3.74 13.61
CA LEU A 186 1.61 -2.72 14.48
C LEU A 186 2.54 -3.39 15.49
N ARG A 187 3.68 -2.78 15.70
CA ARG A 187 4.71 -3.20 16.64
C ARG A 187 5.19 -2.02 17.47
N LEU A 188 5.83 -2.32 18.56
CA LEU A 188 6.44 -1.33 19.45
C LEU A 188 7.94 -1.54 19.53
N ILE A 189 8.68 -0.44 19.61
CA ILE A 189 10.11 -0.43 19.90
C ILE A 189 10.39 0.52 21.07
N ASP A 190 11.18 0.05 22.03
CA ASP A 190 11.78 0.88 23.05
C ASP A 190 12.89 1.71 22.42
N VAL A 191 12.76 3.02 22.50
CA VAL A 191 13.65 3.94 21.77
C VAL A 191 15.04 3.98 22.37
N ASP A 192 15.18 3.78 23.66
CA ASP A 192 16.49 3.83 24.33
C ASP A 192 17.35 2.63 23.97
N SER A 193 16.79 1.45 24.16
CA SER A 193 17.49 0.19 23.90
C SER A 193 17.50 -0.23 22.43
N GLY A 194 16.56 0.29 21.62
CA GLY A 194 16.36 -0.16 20.24
C GLY A 194 15.74 -1.56 20.13
N ARG A 195 15.17 -2.10 21.22
CA ARG A 195 14.55 -3.44 21.25
C ARG A 195 13.07 -3.36 20.86
N THR A 196 12.69 -4.20 19.93
CA THR A 196 11.27 -4.43 19.63
C THR A 196 10.64 -5.19 20.81
N LEU A 197 9.47 -4.72 21.25
CA LEU A 197 8.68 -5.38 22.29
C LEU A 197 7.91 -6.57 21.71
N GLY A 198 7.32 -7.37 22.62
CA GLY A 198 6.52 -8.54 22.24
C GLY A 198 5.14 -8.19 21.65
N ASP A 199 4.73 -6.95 21.77
CA ASP A 199 3.43 -6.46 21.27
C ASP A 199 3.35 -6.56 19.75
N ALA A 200 2.26 -7.18 19.27
CA ALA A 200 1.96 -7.30 17.85
C ALA A 200 0.45 -7.19 17.63
N VAL A 201 0.03 -6.11 16.98
CA VAL A 201 -1.39 -5.85 16.69
C VAL A 201 -1.63 -6.08 15.20
N GLN A 202 -2.49 -7.04 14.89
CA GLN A 202 -2.76 -7.50 13.52
C GLN A 202 -4.08 -6.94 12.96
N TRP A 203 -4.30 -7.18 11.70
CA TRP A 203 -5.53 -6.86 10.96
C TRP A 203 -5.83 -5.36 10.91
N VAL A 204 -4.76 -4.59 10.85
CA VAL A 204 -4.82 -3.13 10.71
C VAL A 204 -4.74 -2.75 9.23
N LYS A 205 -5.66 -1.92 8.78
CA LYS A 205 -5.65 -1.22 7.48
C LYS A 205 -6.17 0.18 7.68
N PHE A 206 -5.67 1.14 6.91
CA PHE A 206 -6.20 2.52 6.84
C PHE A 206 -6.37 3.16 8.22
N SER A 207 -5.46 2.87 9.14
CA SER A 207 -5.46 3.38 10.51
C SER A 207 -4.15 4.05 10.82
N GLN A 208 -4.21 5.08 11.64
CA GLN A 208 -3.07 5.70 12.31
C GLN A 208 -3.10 5.34 13.79
N THR A 209 -1.95 5.35 14.44
CA THR A 209 -1.85 5.18 15.90
C THR A 209 -1.89 6.52 16.59
N ALA A 210 -2.70 6.62 17.65
CA ALA A 210 -2.78 7.80 18.51
C ALA A 210 -2.49 7.40 19.97
N TRP A 211 -1.37 7.83 20.49
CA TRP A 211 -1.00 7.54 21.88
C TRP A 211 -1.93 8.22 22.88
N ASP A 212 -2.13 7.58 24.01
CA ASP A 212 -2.70 8.26 25.17
C ASP A 212 -1.69 9.27 25.77
N GLY A 213 -2.19 10.17 26.62
CA GLY A 213 -1.37 11.22 27.23
C GLY A 213 -0.33 10.71 28.25
N ARG A 214 -0.39 9.43 28.65
CA ARG A 214 0.49 8.82 29.64
C ARG A 214 1.55 7.91 29.00
N SER A 215 1.51 7.71 27.69
CA SER A 215 2.37 6.75 26.99
C SER A 215 2.20 5.29 27.45
N GLU A 216 1.02 4.94 28.01
CA GLU A 216 0.71 3.59 28.48
C GLU A 216 0.11 2.70 27.39
N GLY A 217 -0.38 3.30 26.29
CA GLY A 217 -0.99 2.61 25.19
C GLY A 217 -1.39 3.57 24.06
N PHE A 218 -2.03 3.03 23.04
CA PHE A 218 -2.45 3.79 21.87
C PHE A 218 -3.79 3.31 21.31
N PHE A 219 -4.52 4.24 20.74
CA PHE A 219 -5.72 3.99 19.97
C PHE A 219 -5.35 3.65 18.52
N TYR A 220 -6.08 2.73 17.92
CA TYR A 220 -5.97 2.32 16.52
C TYR A 220 -7.29 1.75 16.06
N SER A 221 -7.49 1.63 14.76
CA SER A 221 -8.64 0.91 14.22
C SER A 221 -8.18 -0.33 13.44
N ARG A 222 -8.98 -1.38 13.51
CA ARG A 222 -8.74 -2.63 12.78
C ARG A 222 -10.04 -3.28 12.32
N PHE A 223 -9.89 -4.23 11.45
CA PHE A 223 -10.96 -5.15 11.04
C PHE A 223 -10.94 -6.43 11.87
N ALA A 224 -12.02 -7.20 11.80
CA ALA A 224 -12.01 -8.57 12.31
C ALA A 224 -10.93 -9.39 11.56
N ALA A 225 -10.38 -10.40 12.24
CA ALA A 225 -9.47 -11.33 11.57
C ALA A 225 -10.21 -12.02 10.41
N PRO A 226 -9.67 -12.00 9.19
CA PRO A 226 -10.29 -12.71 8.07
C PRO A 226 -10.23 -14.22 8.30
N GLY A 227 -11.16 -14.96 7.67
CA GLY A 227 -11.11 -16.40 7.66
C GLY A 227 -9.86 -16.96 6.97
N PRO A 228 -9.56 -18.25 7.13
CA PRO A 228 -8.44 -18.90 6.46
C PRO A 228 -8.51 -18.70 4.94
N GLY A 229 -7.45 -18.13 4.34
CA GLY A 229 -7.37 -17.82 2.91
C GLY A 229 -8.15 -16.59 2.46
N GLU A 230 -8.84 -15.87 3.37
CA GLU A 230 -9.71 -14.75 3.05
C GLU A 230 -9.03 -13.37 3.15
N ALA A 231 -7.79 -13.30 3.58
CA ALA A 231 -7.10 -12.04 3.86
C ALA A 231 -7.07 -11.06 2.67
N PHE A 232 -7.09 -11.58 1.43
CA PHE A 232 -7.06 -10.77 0.20
C PHE A 232 -8.37 -10.80 -0.61
N ARG A 233 -9.40 -11.53 -0.12
CA ARG A 233 -10.68 -11.72 -0.82
C ARG A 233 -11.84 -11.09 -0.09
N SER A 234 -11.81 -11.10 1.24
CA SER A 234 -12.91 -10.59 2.06
C SER A 234 -13.09 -9.09 1.90
N THR A 235 -14.32 -8.67 1.82
CA THR A 235 -14.69 -7.24 1.89
C THR A 235 -14.31 -6.68 3.25
N ASN A 236 -13.65 -5.54 3.26
CA ASN A 236 -13.24 -4.86 4.50
C ASN A 236 -14.44 -4.09 5.09
N LEU A 237 -15.22 -4.76 5.94
CA LEU A 237 -16.38 -4.19 6.61
C LEU A 237 -16.20 -4.21 8.13
N GLY A 238 -16.88 -3.29 8.83
CA GLY A 238 -16.92 -3.30 10.29
C GLY A 238 -15.61 -2.89 10.97
N GLN A 239 -14.86 -1.97 10.36
CA GLN A 239 -13.68 -1.39 11.02
C GLN A 239 -14.09 -0.78 12.35
N SER A 240 -13.40 -1.12 13.45
CA SER A 240 -13.70 -0.68 14.79
C SER A 240 -12.48 -0.08 15.47
N LEU A 241 -12.73 0.87 16.38
CA LEU A 241 -11.70 1.52 17.19
C LEU A 241 -11.37 0.67 18.42
N TYR A 242 -10.09 0.51 18.69
CA TYR A 242 -9.53 -0.23 19.82
C TYR A 242 -8.49 0.60 20.55
N TYR A 243 -8.23 0.21 21.80
CA TYR A 243 -7.11 0.67 22.57
C TYR A 243 -6.20 -0.51 22.89
N HIS A 244 -4.91 -0.39 22.59
CA HIS A 244 -3.89 -1.37 22.96
C HIS A 244 -3.06 -0.83 24.12
N ARG A 245 -3.08 -1.56 25.24
CA ARG A 245 -2.19 -1.31 26.37
C ARG A 245 -0.88 -2.03 26.17
N ILE A 246 0.25 -1.36 26.35
CA ILE A 246 1.58 -1.94 26.20
C ILE A 246 1.75 -3.16 27.10
N GLY A 247 2.35 -4.22 26.56
CA GLY A 247 2.62 -5.46 27.28
C GLY A 247 1.41 -6.39 27.44
N THR A 248 0.29 -6.09 26.76
CA THR A 248 -0.88 -6.99 26.74
C THR A 248 -1.02 -7.69 25.39
N SER A 249 -1.79 -8.79 25.36
CA SER A 249 -2.23 -9.39 24.10
C SER A 249 -3.21 -8.47 23.36
N GLN A 250 -3.33 -8.67 22.06
CA GLN A 250 -4.33 -7.99 21.23
C GLN A 250 -5.74 -8.39 21.61
#